data_0e5af187e47db580a091a4079eda35e3
#
_entry.id   0e5af187e47db580a091a4079eda35e3
#
_cell.length_a   1.000
_cell.length_b   1.000
_cell.length_c   1.000
_cell.angle_alpha   90.00
_cell.angle_beta   90.00
_cell.angle_gamma   90.00
#
_symmetry.space_group_name_H-M   'P 1'
#
loop_
_entity.id
_entity.type
_entity.pdbx_description
1 polymer ?
#
loop_
_entity_poly.entity_id
_entity_poly.type
_entity_poly.pdbx_seq_one_letter_code
_entity_poly.pdbx_strand_id
1 'polypeptide(L)'
;KVDGKRLYKYARQNKNVEIPEREVEVSNFNLLNFENNKATFSATVSKGTFIRSLVVDLASYLGTKAVVSSIVRTSIGNLNSKNSPIIDEIDTQTENDIPAPLVWTELFNLPVISVGDDLIEEISNGNFLSNEYFGENKLSIIENKNTILAIYEPYNENKFKPQKVLI
;
A
#
# COMPACT_ATOMS: atom_id res chain seq x y z
N LYS A 1 -11.83 1.64 -13.88
CA LYS A 1 -12.18 2.08 -15.26
C LYS A 1 -13.13 1.03 -15.86
N VAL A 2 -14.11 1.47 -16.62
CA VAL A 2 -14.96 0.61 -17.46
C VAL A 2 -14.67 1.04 -18.90
N ASP A 3 -14.42 0.10 -19.80
CA ASP A 3 -14.04 0.35 -21.21
C ASP A 3 -12.93 1.41 -21.36
N GLY A 4 -11.92 1.36 -20.51
CA GLY A 4 -10.79 2.29 -20.50
C GLY A 4 -11.09 3.71 -19.99
N LYS A 5 -12.35 4.04 -19.70
CA LYS A 5 -12.77 5.36 -19.20
C LYS A 5 -12.98 5.37 -17.70
N ARG A 6 -12.65 6.47 -17.02
CA ARG A 6 -12.89 6.65 -15.59
C ARG A 6 -14.38 6.84 -15.31
N LEU A 7 -14.91 6.22 -14.25
CA LEU A 7 -16.35 6.23 -13.90
C LEU A 7 -16.96 7.63 -13.81
N TYR A 8 -16.24 8.64 -13.31
CA TYR A 8 -16.75 10.01 -13.22
C TYR A 8 -17.13 10.62 -14.59
N LYS A 9 -16.51 10.14 -15.69
CA LYS A 9 -16.87 10.61 -17.05
C LYS A 9 -18.24 10.10 -17.48
N TYR A 10 -18.63 8.91 -17.04
CA TYR A 10 -19.95 8.36 -17.27
C TYR A 10 -21.00 9.09 -16.42
N ALA A 11 -20.69 9.34 -15.14
CA ALA A 11 -21.57 10.10 -14.25
C ALA A 11 -21.89 11.51 -14.80
N ARG A 12 -20.88 12.22 -15.33
CA ARG A 12 -21.10 13.53 -15.98
C ARG A 12 -21.96 13.48 -17.24
N GLN A 13 -22.07 12.33 -17.88
CA GLN A 13 -22.88 12.09 -19.06
C GLN A 13 -24.26 11.50 -18.71
N ASN A 14 -24.61 11.39 -17.41
CA ASN A 14 -25.81 10.71 -16.91
C ASN A 14 -25.99 9.29 -17.49
N LYS A 15 -24.88 8.60 -17.78
CA LYS A 15 -24.91 7.23 -18.27
C LYS A 15 -24.80 6.28 -17.10
N ASN A 16 -25.78 5.41 -16.95
CA ASN A 16 -25.68 4.29 -16.05
C ASN A 16 -24.65 3.29 -16.60
N VAL A 17 -23.66 2.98 -15.78
CA VAL A 17 -22.63 1.97 -16.07
C VAL A 17 -22.64 0.99 -14.93
N GLU A 18 -22.70 -0.27 -15.25
CA GLU A 18 -22.53 -1.33 -14.26
C GLU A 18 -21.12 -1.26 -13.68
N ILE A 19 -21.05 -0.97 -12.39
CA ILE A 19 -19.77 -0.89 -11.70
C ILE A 19 -19.42 -2.30 -11.27
N PRO A 20 -18.28 -2.87 -11.75
CA PRO A 20 -17.91 -4.21 -11.35
C PRO A 20 -17.73 -4.28 -9.83
N GLU A 21 -18.40 -5.22 -9.22
CA GLU A 21 -18.21 -5.53 -7.80
C GLU A 21 -16.78 -5.99 -7.56
N ARG A 22 -16.25 -5.65 -6.41
CA ARG A 22 -14.92 -6.05 -5.99
C ARG A 22 -15.03 -6.64 -4.59
N GLU A 23 -14.56 -7.85 -4.45
CA GLU A 23 -14.39 -8.45 -3.14
C GLU A 23 -13.29 -7.73 -2.37
N VAL A 24 -13.58 -7.38 -1.12
CA VAL A 24 -12.67 -6.70 -0.19
C VAL A 24 -12.75 -7.38 1.16
N GLU A 25 -11.65 -7.43 1.85
CA GLU A 25 -11.59 -7.91 3.22
C GLU A 25 -11.65 -6.74 4.19
N VAL A 26 -12.51 -6.84 5.19
CA VAL A 26 -12.63 -5.86 6.28
C VAL A 26 -12.44 -6.62 7.59
N SER A 27 -11.38 -6.28 8.30
CA SER A 27 -11.07 -6.82 9.62
C SER A 27 -11.04 -5.72 10.67
N ASN A 28 -11.20 -6.09 11.94
CA ASN A 28 -11.19 -5.15 13.06
C ASN A 28 -12.13 -3.95 12.88
N PHE A 29 -13.36 -4.19 12.43
CA PHE A 29 -14.36 -3.15 12.27
C PHE A 29 -15.02 -2.83 13.61
N ASN A 30 -14.68 -1.68 14.20
CA ASN A 30 -15.12 -1.31 15.54
C ASN A 30 -15.81 0.04 15.55
N LEU A 31 -16.99 0.10 16.17
CA LEU A 31 -17.64 1.38 16.52
C LEU A 31 -16.93 1.97 17.73
N LEU A 32 -16.36 3.16 17.59
CA LEU A 32 -15.63 3.85 18.65
C LEU A 32 -16.54 4.83 19.40
N ASN A 33 -17.41 5.52 18.68
CA ASN A 33 -18.36 6.45 19.25
C ASN A 33 -19.60 6.63 18.37
N PHE A 34 -20.75 6.90 18.99
CA PHE A 34 -21.96 7.29 18.29
C PHE A 34 -22.65 8.41 19.08
N GLU A 35 -22.66 9.60 18.54
CA GLU A 35 -23.25 10.78 19.16
C GLU A 35 -23.76 11.74 18.09
N ASN A 36 -24.90 12.40 18.34
CA ASN A 36 -25.48 13.40 17.44
C ASN A 36 -25.59 12.93 15.98
N ASN A 37 -26.06 11.71 15.75
CA ASN A 37 -26.15 11.06 14.43
C ASN A 37 -24.79 10.93 13.71
N LYS A 38 -23.69 11.01 14.44
CA LYS A 38 -22.33 10.82 13.93
C LYS A 38 -21.73 9.57 14.55
N ALA A 39 -21.35 8.62 13.69
CA ALA A 39 -20.66 7.42 14.08
C ALA A 39 -19.17 7.53 13.73
N THR A 40 -18.30 7.17 14.66
CA THR A 40 -16.85 7.05 14.44
C THR A 40 -16.47 5.59 14.49
N PHE A 41 -15.83 5.11 13.44
CA PHE A 41 -15.38 3.73 13.32
C PHE A 41 -13.88 3.64 13.13
N SER A 42 -13.29 2.53 13.58
CA SER A 42 -11.99 2.08 13.11
C SER A 42 -12.17 0.80 12.28
N ALA A 43 -11.41 0.69 11.20
CA ALA A 43 -11.43 -0.51 10.37
C ALA A 43 -10.04 -0.78 9.78
N THR A 44 -9.69 -2.07 9.72
CA THR A 44 -8.57 -2.55 8.91
C THR A 44 -9.14 -3.14 7.63
N VAL A 45 -8.66 -2.68 6.49
CA VAL A 45 -9.22 -3.04 5.19
C VAL A 45 -8.13 -3.46 4.21
N SER A 46 -8.47 -4.37 3.30
CA SER A 46 -7.56 -4.79 2.24
C SER A 46 -7.27 -3.67 1.24
N LYS A 47 -6.19 -3.82 0.47
CA LYS A 47 -5.80 -2.87 -0.57
C LYS A 47 -6.92 -2.65 -1.58
N GLY A 48 -7.20 -1.39 -1.86
CA GLY A 48 -8.21 -0.99 -2.84
C GLY A 48 -9.63 -0.88 -2.30
N THR A 49 -9.84 -1.06 -1.01
CA THR A 49 -11.14 -0.82 -0.36
C THR A 49 -11.44 0.67 -0.32
N PHE A 50 -12.63 1.03 -0.81
CA PHE A 50 -13.14 2.40 -0.77
C PHE A 50 -13.99 2.60 0.48
N ILE A 51 -13.47 3.32 1.49
CA ILE A 51 -14.17 3.57 2.76
C ILE A 51 -15.53 4.23 2.55
N ARG A 52 -15.66 5.10 1.55
CA ARG A 52 -16.95 5.73 1.22
C ARG A 52 -18.01 4.71 0.79
N SER A 53 -17.63 3.71 -0.02
CA SER A 53 -18.53 2.62 -0.41
C SER A 53 -18.89 1.77 0.79
N LEU A 54 -17.91 1.39 1.60
CA LEU A 54 -18.12 0.60 2.81
C LEU A 54 -19.16 1.26 3.76
N VAL A 55 -19.09 2.59 3.92
CA VAL A 55 -20.06 3.32 4.76
C VAL A 55 -21.45 3.34 4.14
N VAL A 56 -21.56 3.47 2.83
CA VAL A 56 -22.85 3.40 2.11
C VAL A 56 -23.48 2.01 2.23
N ASP A 57 -22.68 0.96 2.06
CA ASP A 57 -23.14 -0.44 2.17
C ASP A 57 -23.60 -0.75 3.59
N LEU A 58 -22.83 -0.33 4.60
CA LEU A 58 -23.24 -0.46 6.00
C LEU A 58 -24.56 0.28 6.29
N ALA A 59 -24.70 1.51 5.83
CA ALA A 59 -25.90 2.29 6.03
C ALA A 59 -27.13 1.62 5.36
N SER A 60 -26.95 1.10 4.14
CA SER A 60 -27.97 0.36 3.43
C SER A 60 -28.39 -0.91 4.18
N TYR A 61 -27.42 -1.66 4.72
CA TYR A 61 -27.67 -2.82 5.53
C TYR A 61 -28.48 -2.49 6.80
N LEU A 62 -28.22 -1.33 7.40
CA LEU A 62 -28.96 -0.84 8.58
C LEU A 62 -30.29 -0.15 8.22
N GLY A 63 -30.71 -0.13 6.95
CA GLY A 63 -31.95 0.51 6.50
C GLY A 63 -31.93 2.05 6.55
N THR A 64 -30.75 2.65 6.51
CA THR A 64 -30.57 4.11 6.59
C THR A 64 -29.64 4.63 5.47
N LYS A 65 -29.31 5.91 5.54
CA LYS A 65 -28.33 6.56 4.63
C LYS A 65 -27.24 7.24 5.42
N ALA A 66 -26.00 7.16 4.96
CA ALA A 66 -24.88 7.84 5.58
C ALA A 66 -23.91 8.39 4.53
N VAL A 67 -23.15 9.39 4.95
CA VAL A 67 -22.03 9.97 4.21
C VAL A 67 -20.81 10.05 5.10
N VAL A 68 -19.64 9.93 4.51
CA VAL A 68 -18.37 10.09 5.23
C VAL A 68 -18.05 11.56 5.38
N SER A 69 -17.92 12.03 6.60
CA SER A 69 -17.52 13.42 6.92
C SER A 69 -16.01 13.60 7.06
N SER A 70 -15.30 12.55 7.53
CA SER A 70 -13.85 12.59 7.73
C SER A 70 -13.27 11.19 7.62
N ILE A 71 -12.05 11.11 7.11
CA ILE A 71 -11.26 9.86 7.05
C ILE A 71 -9.85 10.19 7.51
N VAL A 72 -9.36 9.41 8.47
CA VAL A 72 -7.96 9.45 8.91
C VAL A 72 -7.36 8.07 8.68
N ARG A 73 -6.28 8.02 7.93
CA ARG A 73 -5.51 6.78 7.78
C ARG A 73 -4.47 6.72 8.89
N THR A 74 -4.61 5.76 9.78
CA THR A 74 -3.74 5.60 10.95
C THR A 74 -2.55 4.70 10.70
N SER A 75 -2.65 3.78 9.72
CA SER A 75 -1.53 2.89 9.37
C SER A 75 -1.59 2.42 7.91
N ILE A 76 -0.45 2.02 7.38
CA ILE A 76 -0.29 1.29 6.11
C ILE A 76 0.80 0.24 6.34
N GLY A 77 0.46 -1.05 6.28
CA GLY A 77 1.40 -2.10 6.66
C GLY A 77 1.95 -1.85 8.06
N ASN A 78 3.25 -1.81 8.18
CA ASN A 78 3.95 -1.58 9.45
C ASN A 78 4.08 -0.09 9.82
N LEU A 79 3.74 0.82 8.91
CA LEU A 79 3.80 2.25 9.17
C LEU A 79 2.61 2.73 9.98
N ASN A 80 2.86 3.56 10.99
CA ASN A 80 1.84 4.15 11.84
C ASN A 80 1.97 5.68 11.83
N SER A 81 0.85 6.39 11.62
CA SER A 81 0.82 7.85 11.57
C SER A 81 1.23 8.53 12.88
N LYS A 82 1.17 7.84 14.02
CA LYS A 82 1.60 8.39 15.31
C LYS A 82 3.10 8.72 15.35
N ASN A 83 3.88 8.02 14.53
CA ASN A 83 5.34 8.19 14.46
C ASN A 83 5.76 9.06 13.27
N SER A 84 4.79 9.62 12.54
CA SER A 84 5.05 10.47 11.37
C SER A 84 4.99 11.94 11.77
N PRO A 85 5.96 12.78 11.35
CA PRO A 85 5.89 14.21 11.57
C PRO A 85 4.74 14.83 10.78
N ILE A 86 4.23 15.95 11.25
CA ILE A 86 3.25 16.77 10.53
C ILE A 86 3.99 17.60 9.50
N ILE A 87 3.52 17.65 8.25
CA ILE A 87 4.20 18.34 7.14
C ILE A 87 4.46 19.81 7.49
N ASP A 88 3.49 20.50 8.09
CA ASP A 88 3.62 21.91 8.47
C ASP A 88 4.69 22.14 9.56
N GLU A 89 5.03 21.11 10.33
CA GLU A 89 6.08 21.17 11.35
C GLU A 89 7.46 20.94 10.75
N ILE A 90 7.57 20.20 9.64
CA ILE A 90 8.85 19.93 8.96
C ILE A 90 9.44 21.23 8.39
N ASP A 91 8.62 22.10 7.82
CA ASP A 91 9.08 23.36 7.21
C ASP A 91 9.62 24.36 8.24
N THR A 92 9.30 24.17 9.52
CA THR A 92 9.76 25.05 10.62
C THR A 92 10.91 24.46 11.43
N GLN A 93 11.27 23.20 11.19
CA GLN A 93 12.33 22.51 11.91
C GLN A 93 13.69 22.78 11.26
N THR A 94 14.73 22.86 12.08
CA THR A 94 16.11 22.88 11.59
C THR A 94 16.47 21.49 11.04
N GLU A 95 17.48 21.40 10.17
CA GLU A 95 17.90 20.11 9.56
C GLU A 95 18.16 19.00 10.59
N ASN A 96 18.51 19.35 11.83
CA ASN A 96 18.76 18.40 12.92
C ASN A 96 17.48 17.81 13.57
N ASP A 97 16.32 18.42 13.36
CA ASP A 97 15.05 18.02 13.95
C ASP A 97 14.18 17.17 13.00
N ILE A 98 14.63 17.03 11.74
CA ILE A 98 13.93 16.17 10.75
C ILE A 98 14.20 14.72 11.11
N PRO A 99 13.17 13.91 11.36
CA PRO A 99 13.34 12.48 11.61
C PRO A 99 14.09 11.81 10.45
N ALA A 100 15.04 10.94 10.79
CA ALA A 100 15.74 10.16 9.78
C ALA A 100 14.73 9.41 8.89
N PRO A 101 14.95 9.35 7.57
CA PRO A 101 14.09 8.60 6.68
C PRO A 101 14.10 7.11 7.09
N LEU A 102 12.92 6.49 7.05
CA LEU A 102 12.79 5.07 7.36
C LEU A 102 13.61 4.23 6.37
N VAL A 103 14.26 3.22 6.89
CA VAL A 103 15.00 2.26 6.04
C VAL A 103 13.98 1.33 5.37
N TRP A 104 14.21 0.99 4.12
CA TRP A 104 13.30 0.13 3.34
C TRP A 104 13.01 -1.21 4.01
N THR A 105 14.00 -1.78 4.72
CA THR A 105 13.85 -3.03 5.48
C THR A 105 12.84 -2.92 6.62
N GLU A 106 12.66 -1.73 7.18
CA GLU A 106 11.64 -1.45 8.20
C GLU A 106 10.24 -1.27 7.60
N LEU A 107 10.18 -0.80 6.34
CA LEU A 107 8.91 -0.59 5.63
C LEU A 107 8.28 -1.90 5.18
N PHE A 108 9.09 -2.83 4.74
CA PHE A 108 8.65 -4.09 4.15
C PHE A 108 9.17 -5.25 5.01
N ASN A 109 8.28 -6.07 5.49
CA ASN A 109 8.64 -7.33 6.14
C ASN A 109 8.99 -8.38 5.07
N LEU A 110 10.05 -8.09 4.29
CA LEU A 110 10.53 -8.92 3.19
C LEU A 110 11.94 -9.44 3.53
N PRO A 111 12.28 -10.65 3.07
CA PRO A 111 13.65 -11.12 3.11
C PRO A 111 14.58 -10.15 2.37
N VAL A 112 15.74 -9.89 2.95
CA VAL A 112 16.80 -9.08 2.34
C VAL A 112 17.94 -10.02 1.96
N ILE A 113 18.39 -9.91 0.70
CA ILE A 113 19.45 -10.74 0.13
C ILE A 113 20.57 -9.81 -0.28
N SER A 114 21.73 -9.97 0.36
CA SER A 114 22.93 -9.23 0.01
C SER A 114 23.65 -9.93 -1.13
N VAL A 115 23.98 -9.19 -2.18
CA VAL A 115 24.70 -9.69 -3.37
C VAL A 115 26.05 -9.01 -3.56
N GLY A 116 26.93 -9.66 -4.30
CA GLY A 116 28.22 -9.12 -4.70
C GLY A 116 28.12 -8.07 -5.82
N ASP A 117 29.25 -7.36 -6.04
CA ASP A 117 29.35 -6.34 -7.09
C ASP A 117 29.21 -6.94 -8.52
N ASP A 118 29.47 -8.22 -8.67
CA ASP A 118 29.37 -8.99 -9.91
C ASP A 118 27.93 -9.09 -10.44
N LEU A 119 26.93 -9.01 -9.59
CA LEU A 119 25.52 -9.10 -9.98
C LEU A 119 24.87 -7.74 -10.26
N ILE A 120 25.53 -6.62 -9.96
CA ILE A 120 24.94 -5.28 -10.09
C ILE A 120 24.49 -5.00 -11.52
N GLU A 121 25.32 -5.34 -12.51
CA GLU A 121 25.01 -5.12 -13.93
C GLU A 121 23.81 -5.94 -14.38
N GLU A 122 23.72 -7.22 -14.00
CA GLU A 122 22.58 -8.08 -14.32
C GLU A 122 21.29 -7.55 -13.72
N ILE A 123 21.35 -7.10 -12.47
CA ILE A 123 20.20 -6.53 -11.75
C ILE A 123 19.76 -5.23 -12.37
N SER A 124 20.69 -4.33 -12.73
CA SER A 124 20.36 -3.03 -13.33
C SER A 124 19.68 -3.17 -14.69
N ASN A 125 20.06 -4.20 -15.43
CA ASN A 125 19.42 -4.55 -16.71
C ASN A 125 18.08 -5.28 -16.56
N GLY A 126 17.65 -5.56 -15.34
CA GLY A 126 16.40 -6.28 -15.06
C GLY A 126 16.41 -7.73 -15.47
N ASN A 127 17.56 -8.40 -15.43
CA ASN A 127 17.70 -9.79 -15.77
C ASN A 127 17.08 -10.69 -14.69
N PHE A 128 16.73 -11.91 -15.09
CA PHE A 128 16.25 -12.94 -14.17
C PHE A 128 17.43 -13.55 -13.42
N LEU A 129 17.29 -13.72 -12.12
CA LEU A 129 18.31 -14.36 -11.29
C LEU A 129 17.94 -15.81 -10.98
N SER A 130 18.98 -16.63 -10.74
CA SER A 130 18.80 -18.02 -10.27
C SER A 130 18.20 -18.05 -8.87
N ASN A 131 17.36 -19.06 -8.59
CA ASN A 131 16.78 -19.26 -7.25
C ASN A 131 17.84 -19.58 -6.19
N GLU A 132 19.07 -19.95 -6.56
CA GLU A 132 20.18 -20.21 -5.64
C GLU A 132 20.52 -19.02 -4.74
N TYR A 133 20.25 -17.79 -5.23
CA TYR A 133 20.47 -16.58 -4.45
C TYR A 133 19.37 -16.36 -3.40
N PHE A 134 18.25 -17.06 -3.49
CA PHE A 134 17.06 -16.83 -2.69
C PHE A 134 16.84 -18.00 -1.71
N GLY A 135 16.87 -17.74 -0.42
CA GLY A 135 16.65 -18.77 0.61
C GLY A 135 15.19 -19.25 0.70
N GLU A 136 14.25 -18.42 0.26
CA GLU A 136 12.82 -18.69 0.31
C GLU A 136 12.14 -18.28 -1.02
N ASN A 137 11.12 -19.03 -1.42
CA ASN A 137 10.34 -18.71 -2.62
C ASN A 137 9.33 -17.58 -2.36
N LYS A 138 9.84 -16.40 -2.01
CA LYS A 138 9.06 -15.21 -1.65
C LYS A 138 9.62 -13.96 -2.31
N LEU A 139 8.76 -12.95 -2.40
CA LEU A 139 9.18 -11.59 -2.75
C LEU A 139 10.34 -11.16 -1.84
N SER A 140 11.45 -10.70 -2.41
CA SER A 140 12.68 -10.39 -1.68
C SER A 140 13.29 -9.07 -2.15
N ILE A 141 13.93 -8.38 -1.22
CA ILE A 141 14.73 -7.19 -1.49
C ILE A 141 16.15 -7.63 -1.80
N ILE A 142 16.72 -7.12 -2.87
CA ILE A 142 18.14 -7.33 -3.21
C ILE A 142 18.91 -6.06 -2.87
N GLU A 143 19.97 -6.22 -2.11
CA GLU A 143 20.87 -5.12 -1.72
C GLU A 143 22.33 -5.44 -2.03
N ASN A 144 23.13 -4.39 -2.20
CA ASN A 144 24.58 -4.44 -2.17
C ASN A 144 25.10 -3.30 -1.28
N LYS A 145 25.93 -3.62 -0.27
CA LYS A 145 26.54 -2.65 0.65
C LYS A 145 25.54 -1.63 1.22
N ASN A 146 24.41 -2.11 1.72
CA ASN A 146 23.28 -1.31 2.26
C ASN A 146 22.54 -0.45 1.22
N THR A 147 22.82 -0.61 -0.06
CA THR A 147 22.09 0.05 -1.14
C THR A 147 21.11 -0.94 -1.74
N ILE A 148 19.82 -0.61 -1.74
CA ILE A 148 18.80 -1.45 -2.37
C ILE A 148 18.90 -1.31 -3.88
N LEU A 149 19.06 -2.45 -4.55
CA LEU A 149 19.18 -2.52 -6.00
C LEU A 149 17.82 -2.79 -6.66
N ALA A 150 17.06 -3.73 -6.13
CA ALA A 150 15.83 -4.17 -6.74
C ALA A 150 14.92 -4.97 -5.77
N ILE A 151 13.69 -5.20 -6.20
CA ILE A 151 12.77 -6.15 -5.57
C ILE A 151 12.50 -7.26 -6.60
N TYR A 152 12.70 -8.51 -6.18
CA TYR A 152 12.50 -9.69 -7.00
C TYR A 152 11.36 -10.55 -6.48
N GLU A 153 10.60 -11.16 -7.39
CA GLU A 153 9.55 -12.12 -7.08
C GLU A 153 9.81 -13.48 -7.75
N PRO A 154 9.32 -14.58 -7.17
CA PRO A 154 9.39 -15.91 -7.80
C PRO A 154 8.75 -15.86 -9.19
N TYR A 155 9.41 -16.49 -10.17
CA TYR A 155 8.90 -16.62 -11.53
C TYR A 155 8.57 -18.07 -11.88
N ASN A 156 9.49 -18.97 -11.60
CA ASN A 156 9.34 -20.42 -11.74
C ASN A 156 10.23 -21.13 -10.72
N GLU A 157 10.31 -22.46 -10.80
CA GLU A 157 11.08 -23.29 -9.86
C GLU A 157 12.57 -22.92 -9.77
N ASN A 158 13.15 -22.36 -10.84
CA ASN A 158 14.58 -22.09 -10.95
C ASN A 158 14.96 -20.61 -11.03
N LYS A 159 13.99 -19.70 -11.16
CA LYS A 159 14.27 -18.28 -11.44
C LYS A 159 13.35 -17.33 -10.69
N PHE A 160 13.94 -16.20 -10.37
CA PHE A 160 13.25 -15.00 -9.91
C PHE A 160 13.30 -13.92 -10.98
N LYS A 161 12.26 -13.13 -11.09
CA LYS A 161 12.19 -11.97 -11.98
C LYS A 161 12.14 -10.67 -11.19
N PRO A 162 12.68 -9.57 -11.72
CA PRO A 162 12.55 -8.28 -11.07
C PRO A 162 11.10 -7.80 -11.14
N GLN A 163 10.54 -7.47 -9.99
CA GLN A 163 9.28 -6.73 -9.89
C GLN A 163 9.54 -5.23 -10.06
N LYS A 164 10.67 -4.76 -9.52
CA LYS A 164 11.10 -3.37 -9.60
C LYS A 164 12.62 -3.27 -9.48
N VAL A 165 13.27 -2.60 -10.43
CA VAL A 165 14.66 -2.16 -10.35
C VAL A 165 14.68 -0.73 -9.85
N LEU A 166 15.61 -0.39 -8.94
CA LEU A 166 15.69 0.88 -8.20
C LEU A 166 16.98 1.66 -8.48
N ILE A 167 17.92 1.07 -9.22
CA ILE A 167 19.19 1.66 -9.66
C ILE A 167 19.22 1.90 -11.15
#